data_aea80c16725374fc11c402218df0cd0d
#
_entry.id   aea80c16725374fc11c402218df0cd0d
#
_cell.length_a   1.000
_cell.length_b   1.000
_cell.length_c   1.000
_cell.angle_alpha   90.00
_cell.angle_beta   90.00
_cell.angle_gamma   90.00
#
_symmetry.space_group_name_H-M   'P 1'
#
loop_
_entity.id
_entity.type
_entity.pdbx_description
1 polymer ?
#
loop_
_entity_poly.entity_id
_entity_poly.type
_entity_poly.pdbx_seq_one_letter_code
_entity_poly.pdbx_strand_id
1 'polypeptide(L)' 'MRALIQHRFGNPSEVLAVEEVPTPVAGPGQALVRTVLSPVHNHDVWTITGNYGFKPTMPAASGTEALGVIE' A
#
# COMPACT_ATOMS: atom_id res chain seq x y z
N MET A 1 -11.95 -0.73 6.17
CA MET A 1 -10.64 -0.74 6.85
C MET A 1 -9.87 0.54 6.54
N ARG A 2 -8.92 0.90 7.36
CA ARG A 2 -8.06 2.05 7.09
C ARG A 2 -6.82 1.59 6.32
N ALA A 3 -6.42 2.39 5.33
CA ALA A 3 -5.22 2.14 4.55
C ALA A 3 -4.49 3.44 4.26
N LEU A 4 -3.18 3.34 4.04
CA LEU A 4 -2.36 4.47 3.64
C LEU A 4 -2.39 4.55 2.11
N ILE A 5 -3.02 5.58 1.59
CA ILE A 5 -3.33 5.72 0.16
C ILE A 5 -2.67 6.98 -0.40
N GLN A 6 -2.20 6.89 -1.65
CA GLN A 6 -1.77 8.04 -2.43
C GLN A 6 -2.58 8.15 -3.72
N HIS A 7 -2.85 9.37 -4.15
CA HIS A 7 -3.58 9.65 -5.38
C HIS A 7 -2.70 10.24 -6.47
N ARG A 8 -1.47 10.61 -6.15
CA ARG A 8 -0.47 11.14 -7.07
C ARG A 8 0.93 10.83 -6.55
N PHE A 9 1.93 10.93 -7.41
CA PHE A 9 3.33 10.86 -7.00
C PHE A 9 3.76 12.18 -6.38
N GLY A 10 4.71 12.11 -5.45
CA GLY A 10 5.27 13.30 -4.83
C GLY A 10 5.88 13.01 -3.47
N ASN A 11 6.08 14.06 -2.68
CA ASN A 11 6.64 13.94 -1.34
C ASN A 11 5.68 13.12 -0.45
N PRO A 12 6.16 12.06 0.23
CA PRO A 12 5.29 11.23 1.08
C PRO A 12 4.46 12.01 2.09
N SER A 13 5.03 13.06 2.70
CA SER A 13 4.31 13.88 3.67
C SER A 13 3.13 14.66 3.08
N GLU A 14 3.10 14.83 1.75
CA GLU A 14 2.07 15.59 1.05
C GLU A 14 1.07 14.69 0.33
N VAL A 15 1.50 13.51 -0.14
CA VAL A 15 0.67 12.67 -1.02
C VAL A 15 0.05 11.47 -0.31
N LEU A 16 0.56 11.10 0.87
CA LEU A 16 0.02 9.98 1.64
C LEU A 16 -1.07 10.47 2.61
N ALA A 17 -2.14 9.71 2.69
CA ALA A 17 -3.20 9.94 3.66
C ALA A 17 -3.79 8.61 4.12
N VAL A 18 -4.21 8.56 5.39
CA VAL A 18 -4.98 7.42 5.88
C VAL A 18 -6.42 7.60 5.43
N GLU A 19 -6.92 6.62 4.69
CA GLU A 19 -8.28 6.65 4.14
C GLU A 19 -9.04 5.40 4.52
N GLU A 20 -10.36 5.54 4.63
CA GLU A 20 -11.26 4.41 4.79
C GLU A 20 -11.50 3.78 3.42
N VAL A 21 -11.19 2.49 3.29
CA VAL A 21 -11.37 1.75 2.04
C VAL A 21 -12.13 0.45 2.32
N PRO A 22 -12.79 -0.14 1.31
CA PRO A 22 -13.44 -1.43 1.48
C PRO A 22 -12.43 -2.51 1.88
N THR A 23 -12.81 -3.38 2.80
CA THR A 23 -12.01 -4.55 3.11
C THR A 23 -12.01 -5.49 1.90
N PRO A 24 -10.85 -5.92 1.41
CA PRO A 24 -10.80 -6.79 0.24
C PRO A 24 -11.40 -8.18 0.54
N VAL A 25 -11.81 -8.85 -0.51
CA VAL A 25 -12.33 -10.22 -0.47
C VAL A 25 -11.38 -11.11 -1.26
N ALA A 26 -11.00 -12.25 -0.69
CA ALA A 26 -10.16 -13.21 -1.38
C ALA A 26 -10.94 -13.88 -2.51
N GLY A 27 -10.39 -13.84 -3.72
CA GLY A 27 -10.90 -14.56 -4.88
C GLY A 27 -10.23 -15.94 -5.03
N PRO A 28 -10.55 -16.69 -6.12
CA PRO A 28 -9.90 -17.97 -6.37
C PRO A 28 -8.38 -17.84 -6.43
N GLY A 29 -7.67 -18.73 -5.75
CA GLY A 29 -6.21 -18.71 -5.68
C GLY A 29 -5.62 -17.61 -4.82
N GLN A 30 -6.43 -16.88 -4.07
CA GLN A 30 -6.01 -15.79 -3.19
C GLN A 30 -6.29 -16.09 -1.73
N ALA A 31 -5.58 -15.41 -0.83
CA ALA A 31 -5.83 -15.46 0.60
C ALA A 31 -6.00 -14.06 1.14
N LEU A 32 -6.95 -13.89 2.05
CA LEU A 32 -7.10 -12.63 2.78
C LEU A 32 -6.15 -12.66 3.97
N VAL A 33 -5.32 -11.64 4.09
CA VAL A 33 -4.33 -11.52 5.17
C VAL A 33 -4.65 -10.29 6.00
N ARG A 34 -4.79 -10.50 7.32
CA ARG A 34 -4.89 -9.39 8.28
C ARG A 34 -3.48 -8.97 8.66
N THR A 35 -3.09 -7.76 8.25
CA THR A 35 -1.76 -7.22 8.49
C THR A 35 -1.53 -6.95 9.97
N VAL A 36 -0.40 -7.42 10.48
CA VAL A 36 0.07 -7.16 11.85
C VAL A 36 1.18 -6.11 11.85
N LEU A 37 2.16 -6.28 10.97
CA LEU A 37 3.30 -5.37 10.84
C LEU A 37 3.63 -5.18 9.36
N SER A 38 4.10 -4.00 9.01
CA SER A 38 4.59 -3.71 7.66
C SER A 38 5.85 -2.85 7.77
N PRO A 39 6.99 -3.33 7.26
CA PRO A 39 8.21 -2.52 7.26
C PRO A 39 8.15 -1.45 6.17
N VAL A 40 8.97 -0.42 6.35
CA VAL A 40 9.15 0.63 5.33
C VAL A 40 10.52 0.44 4.69
N HIS A 41 10.55 0.22 3.39
CA HIS A 41 11.78 0.08 2.61
C HIS A 41 12.10 1.36 1.83
N ASN A 42 13.36 1.55 1.46
CA ASN A 42 13.76 2.69 0.63
C ASN A 42 12.99 2.71 -0.71
N HIS A 43 12.78 1.53 -1.31
CA HIS A 43 12.04 1.46 -2.58
C HIS A 43 10.55 1.84 -2.42
N ASP A 44 9.97 1.72 -1.23
CA ASP A 44 8.62 2.21 -0.97
C ASP A 44 8.58 3.72 -1.10
N VAL A 45 9.57 4.42 -0.52
CA VAL A 45 9.68 5.88 -0.64
C VAL A 45 9.89 6.29 -2.09
N TRP A 46 10.77 5.59 -2.81
CA TRP A 46 11.02 5.87 -4.24
C TRP A 46 9.77 5.65 -5.09
N THR A 47 9.00 4.62 -4.80
CA THR A 47 7.73 4.35 -5.49
C THR A 47 6.72 5.48 -5.24
N ILE A 48 6.61 5.97 -4.02
CA ILE A 48 5.71 7.07 -3.66
C ILE A 48 6.07 8.35 -4.41
N THR A 49 7.38 8.65 -4.53
CA THR A 49 7.85 9.85 -5.24
C THR A 49 7.77 9.73 -6.76
N GLY A 50 7.60 8.53 -7.29
CA GLY A 50 7.59 8.28 -8.73
C GLY A 50 8.98 8.06 -9.35
N ASN A 51 10.00 7.85 -8.52
CA ASN A 51 11.39 7.68 -8.95
C ASN A 51 11.84 6.21 -8.99
N TYR A 52 10.91 5.29 -8.85
CA TYR A 52 11.19 3.86 -8.95
C TYR A 52 10.75 3.31 -10.31
N GLY A 53 11.33 2.18 -10.74
CA GLY A 53 10.99 1.58 -12.03
C GLY A 53 9.54 1.11 -12.13
N PHE A 54 8.97 0.64 -11.03
CA PHE A 54 7.55 0.31 -10.95
C PHE A 54 6.74 1.54 -10.57
N LYS A 55 5.69 1.84 -11.33
CA LYS A 55 4.77 2.94 -11.05
C LYS A 55 3.36 2.39 -10.91
N PRO A 56 2.80 2.35 -9.69
CA PRO A 56 1.45 1.84 -9.49
C PRO A 56 0.39 2.73 -10.14
N THR A 57 -0.74 2.13 -10.46
CA THR A 57 -1.93 2.87 -10.90
C THR A 57 -2.57 3.57 -9.70
N MET A 58 -2.86 4.85 -9.84
CA MET A 58 -3.49 5.64 -8.77
C MET A 58 -5.02 5.48 -8.76
N PRO A 59 -5.67 5.51 -7.62
CA PRO A 59 -5.10 5.57 -6.27
C PRO A 59 -4.42 4.24 -5.87
N ALA A 60 -3.36 4.34 -5.09
CA ALA A 60 -2.56 3.17 -4.73
C ALA A 60 -2.33 3.10 -3.22
N ALA A 61 -2.36 1.89 -2.68
CA ALA A 61 -1.90 1.62 -1.33
C ALA A 61 -0.38 1.55 -1.32
N SER A 62 0.22 2.06 -0.25
CA SER A 62 1.67 2.07 -0.10
C SER A 62 2.19 0.80 0.56
N GLY A 63 3.44 0.46 0.25
CA GLY A 63 4.13 -0.66 0.85
C GLY A 63 4.14 -1.90 -0.04
N THR A 64 5.12 -2.76 0.19
CA THR A 64 5.35 -3.95 -0.63
C THR A 64 5.51 -5.22 0.20
N GLU A 65 5.53 -5.11 1.52
CA GLU A 65 5.79 -6.25 2.40
C GLU A 65 4.97 -6.12 3.67
N ALA A 66 4.48 -7.24 4.16
CA ALA A 66 3.72 -7.29 5.41
C ALA A 66 3.86 -8.64 6.09
N LEU A 67 3.79 -8.62 7.41
CA LEU A 67 3.56 -9.80 8.24
C LEU A 67 2.11 -9.78 8.67
N GLY A 68 1.42 -10.90 8.49
CA GLY A 68 0.01 -10.96 8.85
C GLY A 68 -0.48 -12.37 9.14
N VAL A 69 -1.76 -12.48 9.40
CA VAL A 69 -2.46 -13.73 9.69
C VAL A 69 -3.48 -13.98 8.59
N ILE A 70 -3.46 -15.20 8.03
CA ILE A 70 -4.44 -15.60 7.02
C ILE A 70 -5.81 -15.75 7.71
N GLU A 71 -6.78 -15.09 7.17
CA GLU A 71 -8.16 -15.15 7.66
C GLU A 71 -8.90 -16.40 7.15
#